data_08cd1e86c45eda8cf02572d2df3007bf
#
_entry.id   08cd1e86c45eda8cf02572d2df3007bf
#
_cell.length_a   1.000
_cell.length_b   1.000
_cell.length_c   1.000
_cell.angle_alpha   90.00
_cell.angle_beta   90.00
_cell.angle_gamma   90.00
#
_symmetry.space_group_name_H-M   'P 1'
#
loop_
_entity.id
_entity.type
_entity.pdbx_description
1 polymer ?
#
loop_
_entity_poly.entity_id
_entity_poly.type
_entity_poly.pdbx_seq_one_letter_code
_entity_poly.pdbx_strand_id
1 'polypeptide(L)'
;MVLIRVLANLLILQLSYAQKSSKLIVGGDECNINEHRSLVVLFNSSGFLCAGTLINEEWVLTAANCDSKNFQMQLGVHSKKVLNEDEQTRDPKEKFICPNRKKDDEVDKDIMLIKLDSRVSNSEHIAPLSLPSSPPSVGSVCRIMGWGTISPTKETYPDVPHCANINILDHEVCRAAYPWQPVSSTTLCAGILQGGKDTCWGDSGGPLICNGELQGIVSWGAHPCGQPHNPGVYTKVSDYTEWIKSIIAGNTAAACPP
;
A
#
# COMPACT_ATOMS: atom_id res chain seq x y z
N MET A 1 26.36 -2.02 -50.13
CA MET A 1 26.87 -2.56 -48.83
C MET A 1 26.77 -1.54 -47.68
N VAL A 2 27.00 -0.25 -47.91
CA VAL A 2 26.91 0.77 -46.82
C VAL A 2 25.47 0.97 -46.30
N LEU A 3 24.46 0.96 -47.17
CA LEU A 3 23.06 1.16 -46.79
C LEU A 3 22.52 0.03 -45.90
N ILE A 4 22.91 -1.21 -46.10
CA ILE A 4 22.53 -2.40 -45.32
C ILE A 4 23.12 -2.32 -43.90
N ARG A 5 24.37 -1.81 -43.76
CA ARG A 5 25.03 -1.63 -42.47
C ARG A 5 24.39 -0.51 -41.64
N VAL A 6 23.94 0.58 -42.30
CA VAL A 6 23.25 1.69 -41.62
C VAL A 6 21.87 1.25 -41.10
N LEU A 7 21.12 0.50 -41.92
CA LEU A 7 19.82 -0.06 -41.50
C LEU A 7 19.95 -1.09 -40.36
N ALA A 8 20.97 -1.96 -40.43
CA ALA A 8 21.23 -2.91 -39.34
C ALA A 8 21.62 -2.21 -38.03
N ASN A 9 22.44 -1.16 -38.08
CA ASN A 9 22.79 -0.39 -36.88
C ASN A 9 21.61 0.42 -36.32
N LEU A 10 20.71 0.93 -37.14
CA LEU A 10 19.48 1.58 -36.70
C LEU A 10 18.49 0.60 -36.04
N LEU A 11 18.36 -0.62 -36.57
CA LEU A 11 17.56 -1.70 -35.96
C LEU A 11 18.14 -2.13 -34.62
N ILE A 12 19.46 -2.26 -34.48
CA ILE A 12 20.13 -2.62 -33.24
C ILE A 12 19.98 -1.52 -32.20
N LEU A 13 20.06 -0.24 -32.60
CA LEU A 13 19.77 0.91 -31.71
C LEU A 13 18.31 0.93 -31.25
N GLN A 14 17.34 0.63 -32.12
CA GLN A 14 15.93 0.55 -31.72
C GLN A 14 15.66 -0.65 -30.80
N LEU A 15 16.33 -1.79 -31.00
CA LEU A 15 16.23 -2.94 -30.10
C LEU A 15 16.90 -2.70 -28.74
N SER A 16 17.96 -1.89 -28.68
CA SER A 16 18.61 -1.54 -27.40
C SER A 16 17.83 -0.51 -26.57
N TYR A 17 16.96 0.30 -27.18
CA TYR A 17 16.06 1.19 -26.47
C TYR A 17 14.78 0.51 -25.94
N ALA A 18 14.44 -0.67 -26.45
CA ALA A 18 13.24 -1.43 -26.02
C ALA A 18 13.46 -2.30 -24.79
N GLN A 19 14.65 -2.30 -24.16
CA GLN A 19 14.97 -3.21 -23.07
C GLN A 19 15.56 -2.49 -21.86
N LYS A 20 14.74 -1.61 -21.23
CA LYS A 20 14.88 -1.24 -19.82
C LYS A 20 13.55 -0.75 -19.25
N SER A 21 12.59 -1.65 -19.16
CA SER A 21 11.45 -1.46 -18.26
C SER A 21 11.56 -2.54 -17.18
N SER A 22 12.35 -2.29 -16.17
CA SER A 22 12.27 -3.01 -14.89
C SER A 22 10.99 -2.53 -14.21
N LYS A 23 9.93 -3.32 -14.30
CA LYS A 23 8.62 -3.01 -13.70
C LYS A 23 8.63 -3.48 -12.26
N LEU A 24 8.38 -2.59 -11.31
CA LEU A 24 8.64 -2.71 -9.88
C LEU A 24 7.48 -2.04 -9.09
N ILE A 25 6.96 -2.51 -8.03
CA ILE A 25 5.61 -2.95 -7.60
C ILE A 25 5.22 -3.79 -8.76
N VAL A 26 4.68 -4.89 -8.75
CA VAL A 26 4.50 -5.56 -10.03
C VAL A 26 4.03 -4.53 -11.06
N GLY A 27 4.90 -4.13 -11.99
CA GLY A 27 4.60 -3.12 -13.02
C GLY A 27 4.64 -1.63 -12.64
N GLY A 28 5.14 -1.26 -11.46
CA GLY A 28 5.37 0.13 -11.05
C GLY A 28 6.75 0.67 -11.42
N ASP A 29 7.00 1.91 -11.02
CA ASP A 29 8.29 2.59 -11.12
C ASP A 29 8.70 3.10 -9.73
N GLU A 30 9.96 3.45 -9.51
CA GLU A 30 10.43 4.11 -8.29
C GLU A 30 9.56 5.33 -7.99
N CYS A 31 9.06 5.45 -6.75
CA CYS A 31 8.31 6.62 -6.31
C CYS A 31 9.20 7.86 -6.30
N ASN A 32 8.65 9.01 -6.68
CA ASN A 32 9.31 10.27 -6.34
C ASN A 32 9.32 10.42 -4.81
N ILE A 33 10.45 10.83 -4.23
CA ILE A 33 10.60 10.96 -2.78
C ILE A 33 9.55 11.88 -2.14
N ASN A 34 9.07 12.89 -2.87
CA ASN A 34 8.07 13.85 -2.38
C ASN A 34 6.62 13.36 -2.50
N GLU A 35 6.35 12.23 -3.18
CA GLU A 35 4.98 11.72 -3.32
C GLU A 35 4.54 10.76 -2.22
N HIS A 36 5.48 10.21 -1.43
CA HIS A 36 5.18 9.20 -0.41
C HIS A 36 5.41 9.67 1.04
N ARG A 37 5.25 10.97 1.29
CA ARG A 37 5.53 11.61 2.59
C ARG A 37 4.76 11.03 3.78
N SER A 38 3.61 10.40 3.53
CA SER A 38 2.79 9.73 4.55
C SER A 38 3.11 8.25 4.72
N LEU A 39 3.94 7.68 3.84
CA LEU A 39 4.27 6.26 3.87
C LEU A 39 5.16 5.92 5.06
N VAL A 40 4.78 4.88 5.79
CA VAL A 40 5.47 4.42 7.00
C VAL A 40 5.98 3.00 6.77
N VAL A 41 7.21 2.75 7.17
CA VAL A 41 7.79 1.39 7.22
C VAL A 41 7.54 0.80 8.60
N LEU A 42 6.94 -0.38 8.66
CA LEU A 42 6.87 -1.20 9.88
C LEU A 42 7.98 -2.26 9.79
N PHE A 43 8.78 -2.38 10.83
CA PHE A 43 9.87 -3.35 10.88
C PHE A 43 10.06 -3.93 12.28
N ASN A 44 10.62 -5.13 12.33
CA ASN A 44 10.96 -5.83 13.57
C ASN A 44 12.39 -6.37 13.52
N SER A 45 12.79 -7.17 14.50
CA SER A 45 14.13 -7.77 14.54
C SER A 45 14.45 -8.69 13.34
N SER A 46 13.44 -9.16 12.60
CA SER A 46 13.61 -9.97 11.40
C SER A 46 13.71 -9.13 10.12
N GLY A 47 13.48 -7.81 10.22
CA GLY A 47 13.56 -6.85 9.11
C GLY A 47 12.21 -6.22 8.78
N PHE A 48 12.01 -5.89 7.51
CA PHE A 48 10.79 -5.26 7.00
C PHE A 48 9.57 -6.15 7.22
N LEU A 49 8.50 -5.59 7.78
CA LEU A 49 7.29 -6.31 8.14
C LEU A 49 6.12 -5.93 7.22
N CYS A 50 5.78 -4.65 7.17
CA CYS A 50 4.60 -4.11 6.51
C CYS A 50 4.82 -2.63 6.17
N ALA A 51 3.85 -2.04 5.48
CA ALA A 51 3.72 -0.60 5.33
C ALA A 51 2.58 -0.05 6.20
N GLY A 52 2.51 1.27 6.32
CA GLY A 52 1.44 2.00 6.97
C GLY A 52 1.31 3.40 6.40
N THR A 53 0.34 4.16 6.90
CA THR A 53 0.08 5.54 6.49
C THR A 53 -0.04 6.44 7.70
N LEU A 54 0.77 7.50 7.76
CA LEU A 54 0.62 8.57 8.73
C LEU A 54 -0.66 9.37 8.41
N ILE A 55 -1.61 9.43 9.33
CA ILE A 55 -2.89 10.15 9.15
C ILE A 55 -2.97 11.45 9.96
N ASN A 56 -2.13 11.59 10.96
CA ASN A 56 -1.79 12.82 11.68
C ASN A 56 -0.49 12.63 12.46
N GLU A 57 -0.02 13.64 13.18
CA GLU A 57 1.29 13.63 13.86
C GLU A 57 1.46 12.55 14.94
N GLU A 58 0.38 11.88 15.37
CA GLU A 58 0.41 10.88 16.46
C GLU A 58 -0.14 9.51 16.05
N TRP A 59 -0.69 9.37 14.83
CA TRP A 59 -1.44 8.19 14.45
C TRP A 59 -1.06 7.64 13.07
N VAL A 60 -0.84 6.34 13.03
CA VAL A 60 -0.59 5.56 11.81
C VAL A 60 -1.72 4.57 11.60
N LEU A 61 -2.19 4.46 10.36
CA LEU A 61 -3.17 3.48 9.92
C LEU A 61 -2.47 2.40 9.08
N THR A 62 -2.76 1.13 9.36
CA THR A 62 -2.21 -0.03 8.68
C THR A 62 -3.21 -1.19 8.66
N ALA A 63 -2.84 -2.34 8.13
CA ALA A 63 -3.64 -3.55 8.15
C ALA A 63 -3.51 -4.29 9.50
N ALA A 64 -4.57 -4.95 9.95
CA ALA A 64 -4.54 -5.73 11.18
C ALA A 64 -3.69 -7.03 11.05
N ASN A 65 -3.51 -7.52 9.82
CA ASN A 65 -2.62 -8.65 9.54
C ASN A 65 -1.13 -8.29 9.79
N CYS A 66 -0.81 -7.00 9.90
CA CYS A 66 0.52 -6.49 10.28
C CYS A 66 0.77 -6.49 11.79
N ASP A 67 -0.20 -6.92 12.62
CA ASP A 67 -0.01 -6.94 14.06
C ASP A 67 1.10 -7.91 14.46
N SER A 68 2.07 -7.40 15.19
CA SER A 68 3.21 -8.15 15.74
C SER A 68 3.47 -7.72 17.16
N LYS A 69 4.07 -8.59 17.97
CA LYS A 69 4.38 -8.26 19.37
C LYS A 69 5.36 -7.10 19.50
N ASN A 70 6.40 -7.11 18.67
CA ASN A 70 7.48 -6.13 18.73
C ASN A 70 7.76 -5.64 17.31
N PHE A 71 7.47 -4.38 17.04
CA PHE A 71 7.84 -3.71 15.81
C PHE A 71 8.02 -2.22 16.07
N GLN A 72 8.73 -1.56 15.18
CA GLN A 72 8.92 -0.11 15.17
C GLN A 72 8.39 0.45 13.86
N MET A 73 8.17 1.74 13.83
CA MET A 73 7.71 2.48 12.66
C MET A 73 8.74 3.53 12.29
N GLN A 74 9.10 3.60 11.02
CA GLN A 74 10.04 4.57 10.49
C GLN A 74 9.36 5.42 9.40
N LEU A 75 9.49 6.72 9.52
CA LEU A 75 8.88 7.73 8.68
C LEU A 75 9.97 8.52 7.95
N GLY A 76 9.66 9.08 6.78
CA GLY A 76 10.63 9.82 5.96
C GLY A 76 11.59 8.93 5.18
N VAL A 77 11.37 7.61 5.18
CA VAL A 77 12.24 6.64 4.50
C VAL A 77 12.01 6.70 2.99
N HIS A 78 13.09 6.80 2.23
CA HIS A 78 13.10 6.53 0.80
C HIS A 78 13.90 5.27 0.50
N SER A 79 15.18 5.25 0.83
CA SER A 79 16.03 4.06 0.72
C SER A 79 16.13 3.34 2.07
N LYS A 80 15.97 2.01 2.07
CA LYS A 80 16.22 1.20 3.28
C LYS A 80 17.70 1.09 3.65
N LYS A 81 18.60 1.53 2.76
CA LYS A 81 20.06 1.46 2.94
C LYS A 81 20.71 2.79 3.21
N VAL A 82 20.09 3.88 2.75
CA VAL A 82 20.62 5.23 2.86
C VAL A 82 19.64 6.07 3.67
N LEU A 83 20.05 6.53 4.83
CA LEU A 83 19.23 7.35 5.72
C LEU A 83 19.00 8.74 5.12
N ASN A 84 17.77 9.23 5.17
CA ASN A 84 17.44 10.63 5.00
C ASN A 84 17.68 11.37 6.31
N GLU A 85 18.06 12.65 6.23
CA GLU A 85 18.36 13.47 7.42
C GLU A 85 17.14 13.68 8.33
N ASP A 86 15.92 13.63 7.78
CA ASP A 86 14.68 13.89 8.49
C ASP A 86 13.88 12.62 8.86
N GLU A 87 14.50 11.43 8.73
CA GLU A 87 13.86 10.18 9.17
C GLU A 87 13.56 10.19 10.68
N GLN A 88 12.37 9.70 11.04
CA GLN A 88 11.94 9.60 12.42
C GLN A 88 11.46 8.18 12.73
N THR A 89 11.98 7.59 13.81
CA THR A 89 11.55 6.28 14.32
C THR A 89 10.61 6.46 15.52
N ARG A 90 9.56 5.64 15.59
CA ARG A 90 8.58 5.62 16.69
C ARG A 90 8.25 4.20 17.09
N ASP A 91 7.95 4.04 18.37
CA ASP A 91 7.39 2.81 18.91
C ASP A 91 5.85 2.90 18.96
N PRO A 92 5.14 1.77 18.82
CA PRO A 92 3.70 1.73 19.04
C PRO A 92 3.40 1.88 20.54
N LYS A 93 2.69 2.96 20.91
CA LYS A 93 2.21 3.18 22.27
C LYS A 93 0.95 2.37 22.57
N GLU A 94 0.02 2.40 21.65
CA GLU A 94 -1.27 1.70 21.72
C GLU A 94 -1.67 1.23 20.32
N LYS A 95 -2.33 0.07 20.25
CA LYS A 95 -2.84 -0.52 19.02
C LYS A 95 -4.33 -0.79 19.14
N PHE A 96 -5.10 -0.41 18.14
CA PHE A 96 -6.54 -0.60 18.08
C PHE A 96 -6.89 -1.39 16.83
N ILE A 97 -7.45 -2.57 17.04
CA ILE A 97 -7.97 -3.47 16.00
C ILE A 97 -9.46 -3.63 16.26
N CYS A 98 -10.23 -3.84 15.22
CA CYS A 98 -11.68 -4.06 15.36
C CYS A 98 -11.98 -5.23 16.31
N PRO A 99 -12.74 -5.03 17.39
CA PRO A 99 -12.95 -6.07 18.41
C PRO A 99 -13.70 -7.30 17.89
N ASN A 100 -14.49 -7.14 16.83
CA ASN A 100 -15.26 -8.23 16.22
C ASN A 100 -14.52 -8.93 15.06
N ARG A 101 -13.24 -8.61 14.83
CA ARG A 101 -12.41 -9.34 13.87
C ARG A 101 -12.19 -10.75 14.37
N LYS A 102 -12.58 -11.74 13.58
CA LYS A 102 -12.34 -13.14 13.90
C LYS A 102 -10.84 -13.44 13.74
N LYS A 103 -10.24 -14.12 14.73
CA LYS A 103 -8.81 -14.48 14.67
C LYS A 103 -8.44 -15.35 13.47
N ASP A 104 -9.39 -16.16 13.01
CA ASP A 104 -9.20 -17.10 11.91
C ASP A 104 -9.60 -16.49 10.54
N ASP A 105 -10.07 -15.24 10.50
CA ASP A 105 -10.43 -14.51 9.31
C ASP A 105 -9.46 -13.35 9.11
N GLU A 106 -8.32 -13.64 8.47
CA GLU A 106 -7.24 -12.67 8.24
C GLU A 106 -7.64 -11.55 7.27
N VAL A 107 -8.75 -11.69 6.57
CA VAL A 107 -9.17 -10.78 5.49
C VAL A 107 -10.35 -9.89 5.84
N ASP A 108 -11.14 -10.23 6.87
CA ASP A 108 -12.24 -9.37 7.34
C ASP A 108 -11.73 -8.31 8.32
N LYS A 109 -12.24 -7.09 8.18
CA LYS A 109 -11.91 -5.94 9.04
C LYS A 109 -10.39 -5.77 9.22
N ASP A 110 -9.66 -5.90 8.12
CA ASP A 110 -8.21 -5.85 8.12
C ASP A 110 -7.71 -4.40 8.22
N ILE A 111 -7.85 -3.85 9.43
CA ILE A 111 -7.47 -2.48 9.78
C ILE A 111 -6.94 -2.42 11.21
N MET A 112 -5.85 -1.70 11.40
CA MET A 112 -5.24 -1.41 12.70
C MET A 112 -4.85 0.07 12.76
N LEU A 113 -5.30 0.75 13.82
CA LEU A 113 -4.91 2.11 14.14
C LEU A 113 -3.86 2.09 15.25
N ILE A 114 -2.73 2.75 15.03
CA ILE A 114 -1.60 2.77 15.96
C ILE A 114 -1.36 4.17 16.48
N LYS A 115 -1.37 4.34 17.80
CA LYS A 115 -0.89 5.56 18.45
C LYS A 115 0.61 5.49 18.62
N LEU A 116 1.32 6.52 18.16
CA LEU A 116 2.75 6.66 18.32
C LEU A 116 3.11 6.98 19.77
N ASP A 117 4.29 6.57 20.23
CA ASP A 117 4.82 6.90 21.56
C ASP A 117 5.07 8.40 21.74
N SER A 118 5.40 9.09 20.66
CA SER A 118 5.59 10.53 20.61
C SER A 118 5.19 11.10 19.23
N ARG A 119 4.89 12.41 19.20
CA ARG A 119 4.52 13.10 17.95
C ARG A 119 5.67 13.07 16.95
N VAL A 120 5.33 12.97 15.67
CA VAL A 120 6.28 13.21 14.58
C VAL A 120 6.24 14.68 14.19
N SER A 121 7.38 15.20 13.76
CA SER A 121 7.47 16.52 13.16
C SER A 121 7.29 16.42 11.65
N ASN A 122 6.43 17.24 11.08
CA ASN A 122 6.35 17.39 9.64
C ASN A 122 7.67 17.92 9.07
N SER A 123 8.05 17.43 7.90
CA SER A 123 9.30 17.78 7.23
C SER A 123 9.12 17.79 5.72
N GLU A 124 10.22 17.90 4.97
CA GLU A 124 10.18 17.74 3.51
C GLU A 124 9.64 16.37 3.10
N HIS A 125 10.01 15.29 3.83
CA HIS A 125 9.66 13.91 3.50
C HIS A 125 8.63 13.28 4.46
N ILE A 126 8.10 14.04 5.41
CA ILE A 126 7.08 13.57 6.37
C ILE A 126 5.88 14.52 6.38
N ALA A 127 4.72 14.03 6.00
CA ALA A 127 3.46 14.74 6.14
C ALA A 127 2.28 13.74 6.21
N PRO A 128 1.27 13.99 7.04
CA PRO A 128 0.10 13.14 7.11
C PRO A 128 -0.75 13.20 5.83
N LEU A 129 -1.46 12.12 5.56
CA LEU A 129 -2.44 12.00 4.49
C LEU A 129 -3.86 12.09 5.09
N SER A 130 -4.74 12.82 4.42
CA SER A 130 -6.13 12.99 4.87
C SER A 130 -6.91 11.69 4.76
N LEU A 131 -7.79 11.47 5.74
CA LEU A 131 -8.84 10.46 5.65
C LEU A 131 -9.85 10.84 4.57
N PRO A 132 -10.60 9.87 3.99
CA PRO A 132 -11.53 10.16 2.92
C PRO A 132 -12.72 10.99 3.40
N SER A 133 -13.12 11.94 2.57
CA SER A 133 -14.36 12.73 2.74
C SER A 133 -15.59 11.97 2.21
N SER A 134 -15.39 11.10 1.21
CA SER A 134 -16.41 10.25 0.60
C SER A 134 -15.73 9.03 -0.05
N PRO A 135 -16.45 7.91 -0.27
CA PRO A 135 -15.89 6.76 -0.96
C PRO A 135 -15.52 7.09 -2.41
N PRO A 136 -14.51 6.42 -2.99
CA PRO A 136 -14.09 6.66 -4.36
C PRO A 136 -15.11 6.07 -5.34
N SER A 137 -15.26 6.70 -6.50
CA SER A 137 -16.10 6.19 -7.58
C SER A 137 -15.39 5.07 -8.36
N VAL A 138 -16.15 4.12 -8.89
CA VAL A 138 -15.65 3.12 -9.86
C VAL A 138 -15.03 3.85 -11.06
N GLY A 139 -13.85 3.38 -11.49
CA GLY A 139 -13.05 4.01 -12.54
C GLY A 139 -12.08 5.07 -12.05
N SER A 140 -12.17 5.53 -10.79
CA SER A 140 -11.18 6.47 -10.23
C SER A 140 -9.78 5.91 -10.33
N VAL A 141 -8.83 6.73 -10.78
CA VAL A 141 -7.41 6.40 -10.78
C VAL A 141 -6.84 6.64 -9.39
N CYS A 142 -6.20 5.62 -8.84
CA CYS A 142 -5.59 5.64 -7.53
C CYS A 142 -4.11 5.29 -7.60
N ARG A 143 -3.33 5.77 -6.65
CA ARG A 143 -1.92 5.51 -6.48
C ARG A 143 -1.70 4.46 -5.39
N ILE A 144 -0.96 3.42 -5.68
CA ILE A 144 -0.41 2.46 -4.72
C ILE A 144 1.09 2.68 -4.59
N MET A 145 1.63 2.40 -3.40
CA MET A 145 3.06 2.59 -3.11
C MET A 145 3.54 1.67 -1.99
N GLY A 146 4.78 1.21 -2.07
CA GLY A 146 5.38 0.38 -1.03
C GLY A 146 6.72 -0.23 -1.41
N TRP A 147 7.28 -1.01 -0.48
CA TRP A 147 8.54 -1.76 -0.64
C TRP A 147 8.31 -3.26 -0.82
N GLY A 148 7.08 -3.65 -1.14
CA GLY A 148 6.75 -5.05 -1.40
C GLY A 148 7.51 -5.63 -2.58
N THR A 149 7.40 -6.95 -2.75
CA THR A 149 8.12 -7.63 -3.82
C THR A 149 7.71 -7.12 -5.20
N ILE A 150 8.70 -6.94 -6.02
CA ILE A 150 8.62 -6.39 -7.38
C ILE A 150 8.51 -7.48 -8.45
N SER A 151 8.57 -8.73 -8.02
CA SER A 151 8.44 -9.89 -8.91
C SER A 151 7.22 -10.73 -8.50
N PRO A 152 6.34 -11.09 -9.44
CA PRO A 152 5.14 -11.87 -9.14
C PRO A 152 5.44 -13.30 -8.72
N THR A 153 6.63 -13.83 -9.03
CA THR A 153 7.00 -15.25 -8.84
C THR A 153 8.19 -15.47 -7.94
N LYS A 154 8.93 -14.43 -7.58
CA LYS A 154 10.11 -14.50 -6.73
C LYS A 154 10.14 -13.34 -5.77
N GLU A 155 10.33 -13.60 -4.48
CA GLU A 155 10.53 -12.55 -3.50
C GLU A 155 11.79 -11.74 -3.84
N THR A 156 11.56 -10.50 -4.26
CA THR A 156 12.60 -9.54 -4.63
C THR A 156 12.18 -8.18 -4.12
N TYR A 157 12.68 -7.79 -2.96
CA TYR A 157 12.32 -6.56 -2.29
C TYR A 157 13.23 -5.40 -2.73
N PRO A 158 12.65 -4.29 -3.21
CA PRO A 158 13.43 -3.13 -3.64
C PRO A 158 14.02 -2.37 -2.46
N ASP A 159 15.05 -1.57 -2.73
CA ASP A 159 15.63 -0.66 -1.74
C ASP A 159 14.75 0.56 -1.50
N VAL A 160 14.21 1.11 -2.59
CA VAL A 160 13.34 2.30 -2.60
C VAL A 160 11.89 1.91 -2.86
N PRO A 161 10.90 2.69 -2.40
CA PRO A 161 9.50 2.33 -2.63
C PRO A 161 9.14 2.48 -4.10
N HIS A 162 8.23 1.63 -4.56
CA HIS A 162 7.70 1.68 -5.91
C HIS A 162 6.24 2.11 -5.90
N CYS A 163 5.83 2.75 -6.98
CA CYS A 163 4.51 3.33 -7.14
C CYS A 163 3.87 2.89 -8.45
N ALA A 164 2.56 2.68 -8.45
CA ALA A 164 1.79 2.44 -9.67
C ALA A 164 0.42 3.09 -9.61
N ASN A 165 -0.15 3.39 -10.77
CA ASN A 165 -1.54 3.79 -10.90
C ASN A 165 -2.38 2.57 -11.23
N ILE A 166 -3.48 2.38 -10.49
CA ILE A 166 -4.50 1.37 -10.69
C ILE A 166 -5.89 2.02 -10.62
N ASN A 167 -6.94 1.29 -10.96
CA ASN A 167 -8.30 1.83 -10.97
C ASN A 167 -9.16 1.17 -9.91
N ILE A 168 -10.09 1.95 -9.32
CA ILE A 168 -11.21 1.39 -8.56
C ILE A 168 -12.11 0.61 -9.53
N LEU A 169 -12.40 -0.62 -9.18
CA LEU A 169 -13.24 -1.53 -9.93
C LEU A 169 -14.57 -1.75 -9.19
N ASP A 170 -15.58 -2.21 -9.92
CA ASP A 170 -16.81 -2.64 -9.29
C ASP A 170 -16.53 -3.78 -8.31
N HIS A 171 -17.20 -3.77 -7.16
CA HIS A 171 -17.02 -4.77 -6.10
C HIS A 171 -17.28 -6.21 -6.59
N GLU A 172 -18.24 -6.38 -7.50
CA GLU A 172 -18.56 -7.68 -8.10
C GLU A 172 -17.40 -8.27 -8.90
N VAL A 173 -16.48 -7.44 -9.40
CA VAL A 173 -15.25 -7.93 -10.09
C VAL A 173 -14.38 -8.75 -9.12
N CYS A 174 -14.16 -8.26 -7.89
CA CYS A 174 -13.44 -9.03 -6.88
C CYS A 174 -14.22 -10.25 -6.40
N ARG A 175 -15.54 -10.13 -6.21
CA ARG A 175 -16.38 -11.28 -5.84
C ARG A 175 -16.33 -12.40 -6.89
N ALA A 176 -16.32 -12.04 -8.16
CA ALA A 176 -16.18 -13.00 -9.25
C ALA A 176 -14.76 -13.60 -9.34
N ALA A 177 -13.72 -12.80 -9.08
CA ALA A 177 -12.33 -13.25 -9.10
C ALA A 177 -12.02 -14.24 -7.95
N TYR A 178 -12.68 -14.08 -6.79
CA TYR A 178 -12.39 -14.82 -5.56
C TYR A 178 -13.61 -15.57 -4.99
N PRO A 179 -14.20 -16.53 -5.73
CA PRO A 179 -15.41 -17.23 -5.29
C PRO A 179 -15.20 -18.13 -4.06
N TRP A 180 -13.93 -18.43 -3.73
CA TRP A 180 -13.54 -19.24 -2.56
C TRP A 180 -13.28 -18.40 -1.30
N GLN A 181 -13.20 -17.07 -1.41
CA GLN A 181 -12.91 -16.15 -0.31
C GLN A 181 -14.00 -15.10 -0.23
N PRO A 182 -14.65 -14.93 0.92
CA PRO A 182 -15.62 -13.85 1.10
C PRO A 182 -14.98 -12.48 0.88
N VAL A 183 -15.51 -11.71 -0.09
CA VAL A 183 -15.14 -10.31 -0.30
C VAL A 183 -16.15 -9.45 0.43
N SER A 184 -15.77 -8.92 1.57
CA SER A 184 -16.63 -8.12 2.44
C SER A 184 -17.07 -6.81 1.77
N SER A 185 -18.26 -6.31 2.11
CA SER A 185 -18.75 -4.99 1.67
C SER A 185 -17.89 -3.82 2.20
N THR A 186 -17.09 -4.04 3.25
CA THR A 186 -16.16 -3.08 3.82
C THR A 186 -14.80 -3.06 3.12
N THR A 187 -14.72 -3.61 1.89
CA THR A 187 -13.51 -3.61 1.06
C THR A 187 -13.71 -2.84 -0.24
N LEU A 188 -12.60 -2.38 -0.82
CA LEU A 188 -12.51 -1.85 -2.18
C LEU A 188 -11.84 -2.88 -3.08
N CYS A 189 -12.35 -3.00 -4.29
CA CYS A 189 -11.74 -3.72 -5.40
C CYS A 189 -10.95 -2.74 -6.25
N ALA A 190 -9.64 -2.95 -6.42
CA ALA A 190 -8.83 -2.08 -7.26
C ALA A 190 -7.72 -2.85 -7.98
N GLY A 191 -7.42 -2.44 -9.23
CA GLY A 191 -6.41 -3.12 -10.04
C GLY A 191 -6.46 -2.71 -11.50
N ILE A 192 -5.69 -3.45 -12.30
CA ILE A 192 -5.69 -3.41 -13.75
C ILE A 192 -6.16 -4.77 -14.26
N LEU A 193 -7.33 -4.83 -14.91
CA LEU A 193 -7.93 -6.10 -15.35
C LEU A 193 -7.06 -6.87 -16.35
N GLN A 194 -6.22 -6.18 -17.11
CA GLN A 194 -5.23 -6.81 -17.99
C GLN A 194 -4.01 -7.36 -17.23
N GLY A 195 -3.94 -7.12 -15.90
CA GLY A 195 -2.82 -7.44 -15.07
C GLY A 195 -1.61 -6.52 -15.25
N GLY A 196 -0.48 -6.92 -14.72
CA GLY A 196 0.81 -6.25 -14.89
C GLY A 196 1.09 -5.11 -13.90
N LYS A 197 0.10 -4.65 -13.12
CA LYS A 197 0.29 -3.69 -12.01
C LYS A 197 -0.52 -4.13 -10.81
N ASP A 198 0.15 -4.30 -9.68
CA ASP A 198 -0.50 -4.79 -8.45
C ASP A 198 0.37 -4.52 -7.21
N THR A 199 -0.25 -4.54 -6.03
CA THR A 199 0.43 -4.72 -4.75
C THR A 199 0.82 -6.19 -4.56
N CYS A 200 1.85 -6.45 -3.78
CA CYS A 200 2.34 -7.80 -3.55
C CYS A 200 2.86 -7.97 -2.11
N TRP A 201 3.48 -9.10 -1.80
CA TRP A 201 4.01 -9.38 -0.46
C TRP A 201 4.94 -8.28 0.03
N GLY A 202 4.65 -7.78 1.23
CA GLY A 202 5.33 -6.66 1.86
C GLY A 202 4.64 -5.30 1.63
N ASP A 203 3.65 -5.18 0.73
CA ASP A 203 2.85 -3.95 0.59
C ASP A 203 1.68 -3.88 1.57
N SER A 204 1.41 -4.97 2.33
CA SER A 204 0.33 -5.03 3.32
C SER A 204 0.34 -3.81 4.25
N GLY A 205 -0.84 -3.24 4.51
CA GLY A 205 -0.99 -2.03 5.32
C GLY A 205 -0.67 -0.72 4.61
N GLY A 206 -0.10 -0.77 3.41
CA GLY A 206 0.20 0.40 2.60
C GLY A 206 -1.04 1.09 2.04
N PRO A 207 -0.90 2.34 1.54
CA PRO A 207 -2.01 3.15 1.09
C PRO A 207 -2.49 2.85 -0.33
N LEU A 208 -3.81 2.95 -0.54
CA LEU A 208 -4.47 3.19 -1.81
C LEU A 208 -4.96 4.64 -1.79
N ILE A 209 -4.32 5.52 -2.55
CA ILE A 209 -4.58 6.97 -2.54
C ILE A 209 -5.35 7.35 -3.81
N CYS A 210 -6.55 7.92 -3.64
CA CYS A 210 -7.33 8.43 -4.75
C CYS A 210 -7.67 9.90 -4.47
N ASN A 211 -7.43 10.78 -5.45
CA ASN A 211 -7.68 12.22 -5.32
C ASN A 211 -7.04 12.88 -4.08
N GLY A 212 -5.84 12.40 -3.68
CA GLY A 212 -5.13 12.94 -2.52
C GLY A 212 -5.64 12.50 -1.15
N GLU A 213 -6.58 11.56 -1.08
CA GLU A 213 -7.14 11.00 0.15
C GLU A 213 -6.81 9.50 0.29
N LEU A 214 -6.67 9.03 1.53
CA LEU A 214 -6.46 7.62 1.86
C LEU A 214 -7.77 6.84 1.73
N GLN A 215 -8.01 6.23 0.59
CA GLN A 215 -9.26 5.50 0.32
C GLN A 215 -9.21 4.03 0.72
N GLY A 216 -8.02 3.41 0.65
CA GLY A 216 -7.88 1.99 0.96
C GLY A 216 -6.57 1.65 1.67
N ILE A 217 -6.56 0.49 2.32
CA ILE A 217 -5.38 -0.12 2.93
C ILE A 217 -5.14 -1.45 2.22
N VAL A 218 -3.93 -1.70 1.76
CA VAL A 218 -3.56 -2.99 1.15
C VAL A 218 -3.84 -4.12 2.13
N SER A 219 -4.68 -5.07 1.74
CA SER A 219 -5.07 -6.19 2.59
C SER A 219 -4.66 -7.53 2.00
N TRP A 220 -5.25 -7.94 0.86
CA TRP A 220 -4.95 -9.23 0.24
C TRP A 220 -5.22 -9.24 -1.28
N GLY A 221 -4.79 -10.29 -1.94
CA GLY A 221 -4.99 -10.51 -3.37
C GLY A 221 -4.53 -11.88 -3.82
N ALA A 222 -4.56 -12.13 -5.13
CA ALA A 222 -4.10 -13.38 -5.71
C ALA A 222 -2.57 -13.50 -5.70
N HIS A 223 -2.10 -14.72 -5.66
CA HIS A 223 -0.71 -15.06 -5.94
C HIS A 223 -0.65 -16.03 -7.14
N PRO A 224 0.24 -15.77 -8.12
CA PRO A 224 1.17 -14.64 -8.26
C PRO A 224 0.46 -13.29 -8.42
N CYS A 225 1.07 -12.19 -7.91
CA CYS A 225 0.50 -10.85 -7.99
C CYS A 225 0.47 -10.34 -9.44
N GLY A 226 -0.45 -9.40 -9.73
CA GLY A 226 -0.54 -8.75 -11.03
C GLY A 226 -1.06 -9.64 -12.17
N GLN A 227 -1.77 -10.72 -11.85
CA GLN A 227 -2.37 -11.59 -12.86
C GLN A 227 -3.60 -10.93 -13.49
N PRO A 228 -3.88 -11.16 -14.78
CA PRO A 228 -5.12 -10.71 -15.40
C PRO A 228 -6.34 -11.21 -14.63
N HIS A 229 -7.36 -10.35 -14.50
CA HIS A 229 -8.65 -10.64 -13.86
C HIS A 229 -8.59 -10.98 -12.36
N ASN A 230 -7.44 -10.75 -11.70
CA ASN A 230 -7.26 -10.96 -10.26
C ASN A 230 -6.83 -9.64 -9.58
N PRO A 231 -7.75 -8.67 -9.39
CA PRO A 231 -7.42 -7.38 -8.77
C PRO A 231 -7.15 -7.52 -7.28
N GLY A 232 -6.46 -6.55 -6.70
CA GLY A 232 -6.23 -6.46 -5.26
C GLY A 232 -7.49 -6.11 -4.47
N VAL A 233 -7.54 -6.55 -3.22
CA VAL A 233 -8.60 -6.24 -2.25
C VAL A 233 -8.00 -5.37 -1.15
N TYR A 234 -8.66 -4.25 -0.89
CA TYR A 234 -8.23 -3.20 0.03
C TYR A 234 -9.29 -2.96 1.09
N THR A 235 -8.91 -2.76 2.34
CA THR A 235 -9.86 -2.30 3.36
C THR A 235 -10.36 -0.91 3.00
N LYS A 236 -11.67 -0.70 2.97
CA LYS A 236 -12.32 0.55 2.55
C LYS A 236 -12.35 1.55 3.70
N VAL A 237 -11.41 2.50 3.71
CA VAL A 237 -11.19 3.43 4.83
C VAL A 237 -12.41 4.31 5.13
N SER A 238 -13.20 4.68 4.11
CA SER A 238 -14.42 5.49 4.31
C SER A 238 -15.42 4.86 5.29
N ASP A 239 -15.49 3.54 5.33
CA ASP A 239 -16.41 2.83 6.22
C ASP A 239 -15.93 2.84 7.68
N TYR A 240 -14.64 3.06 7.92
CA TYR A 240 -14.02 3.09 9.25
C TYR A 240 -13.74 4.52 9.77
N THR A 241 -14.08 5.56 9.02
CA THR A 241 -13.73 6.95 9.36
C THR A 241 -14.27 7.36 10.74
N GLU A 242 -15.50 6.99 11.07
CA GLU A 242 -16.11 7.31 12.36
C GLU A 242 -15.46 6.53 13.51
N TRP A 243 -15.12 5.27 13.30
CA TRP A 243 -14.37 4.48 14.26
C TRP A 243 -12.99 5.09 14.53
N ILE A 244 -12.25 5.45 13.47
CA ILE A 244 -10.93 6.08 13.58
C ILE A 244 -11.03 7.40 14.38
N LYS A 245 -11.96 8.28 14.01
CA LYS A 245 -12.17 9.56 14.70
C LYS A 245 -12.55 9.36 16.18
N SER A 246 -13.41 8.40 16.48
CA SER A 246 -13.81 8.07 17.85
C SER A 246 -12.64 7.61 18.71
N ILE A 247 -11.78 6.71 18.18
CA ILE A 247 -10.57 6.26 18.88
C ILE A 247 -9.62 7.44 19.13
N ILE A 248 -9.36 8.27 18.12
CA ILE A 248 -8.50 9.46 18.24
C ILE A 248 -9.04 10.45 19.29
N ALA A 249 -10.36 10.58 19.40
CA ALA A 249 -11.02 11.41 20.40
C ALA A 249 -11.02 10.79 21.82
N GLY A 250 -10.46 9.59 22.01
CA GLY A 250 -10.33 8.93 23.31
C GLY A 250 -11.40 7.88 23.62
N ASN A 251 -12.34 7.61 22.74
CA ASN A 251 -13.32 6.52 22.90
C ASN A 251 -12.71 5.18 22.41
N THR A 252 -11.92 4.56 23.27
CA THR A 252 -11.20 3.30 22.95
C THR A 252 -12.12 2.08 22.79
N ALA A 253 -13.39 2.20 23.16
CA ALA A 253 -14.43 1.17 23.02
C ALA A 253 -15.34 1.40 21.80
N ALA A 254 -14.95 2.30 20.87
CA ALA A 254 -15.73 2.58 19.68
C ALA A 254 -16.00 1.31 18.86
N ALA A 255 -17.25 1.13 18.43
CA ALA A 255 -17.64 -0.01 17.61
C ALA A 255 -17.12 0.16 16.18
N CYS A 256 -16.61 -0.94 15.62
CA CYS A 256 -16.33 -1.04 14.19
C CYS A 256 -17.61 -1.22 13.37
N PRO A 257 -17.58 -0.87 12.09
CA PRO A 257 -18.67 -1.21 11.17
C PRO A 257 -18.97 -2.72 11.17
N PRO A 258 -20.22 -3.07 10.89
CA PRO A 258 -20.69 -4.46 10.88
C PRO A 258 -20.05 -5.31 9.77
#